data_c70ed5891f12c6c608e933d0b1496fd8
#
_entry.id   c70ed5891f12c6c608e933d0b1496fd8
#
_cell.length_a   1.000
_cell.length_b   1.000
_cell.length_c   1.000
_cell.angle_alpha   90.00
_cell.angle_beta   90.00
_cell.angle_gamma   90.00
#
_symmetry.space_group_name_H-M   'P 1'
#
loop_
_entity.id
_entity.type
_entity.pdbx_description
1 polymer ?
#
loop_
_entity_poly.entity_id
_entity_poly.type
_entity_poly.pdbx_seq_one_letter_code
_entity_poly.pdbx_strand_id
1 'polypeptide(L)'
;MFSVNLFRALPPSTNPNGAEFDPEEDEPTLEAAWPHLQLVYEFFLRCLESQDFQPSLVKKHIDQKFVQSLLELFDSEDPRERDFLKTTLHRIYGKFLGLRAFIRKQINNIFYKFVYETERHNGVAELLEILGSIINGFALPLKEEHKIFLLKVLMPLHKVRSLSVYHPQLAYCVVQFLEKDPSLTEQVMTELEIFFLGGNFVIGREEFVILEGCRLIYQTGRRQLVLLTQKYLKARPCSFILILY
;
A
#
# COMPACT_ATOMS: atom_id res chain seq x y z
N MET A 1 -0.76 -23.84 -16.91
CA MET A 1 -0.42 -22.88 -17.98
C MET A 1 0.03 -21.54 -17.38
N PHE A 2 -0.80 -20.78 -16.64
CA PHE A 2 -0.40 -19.48 -16.09
C PHE A 2 0.83 -19.54 -15.18
N SER A 3 0.86 -20.44 -14.21
CA SER A 3 1.98 -20.56 -13.25
C SER A 3 3.35 -20.74 -13.92
N VAL A 4 3.42 -21.45 -15.03
CA VAL A 4 4.68 -21.74 -15.74
C VAL A 4 5.20 -20.52 -16.50
N ASN A 5 4.29 -19.60 -16.89
CA ASN A 5 4.64 -18.40 -17.66
C ASN A 5 4.84 -17.17 -16.79
N LEU A 6 4.13 -17.08 -15.64
CA LEU A 6 4.19 -15.92 -14.76
C LEU A 6 5.23 -16.04 -13.66
N PHE A 7 5.27 -17.22 -13.00
CA PHE A 7 6.12 -17.38 -11.83
C PHE A 7 7.58 -17.63 -12.23
N ARG A 8 8.41 -16.68 -11.89
CA ARG A 8 9.84 -16.66 -12.15
C ARG A 8 10.58 -16.02 -10.97
N ALA A 9 11.86 -16.30 -10.85
CA ALA A 9 12.71 -15.50 -10.00
C ALA A 9 12.87 -14.09 -10.62
N LEU A 10 12.61 -13.08 -9.84
CA LEU A 10 12.86 -11.70 -10.27
C LEU A 10 14.37 -11.47 -10.39
N PRO A 11 14.82 -10.67 -11.37
CA PRO A 11 16.22 -10.27 -11.44
C PRO A 11 16.63 -9.54 -10.16
N PRO A 12 17.91 -9.58 -9.79
CA PRO A 12 18.39 -8.77 -8.68
C PRO A 12 18.14 -7.30 -9.01
N SER A 13 17.79 -6.53 -7.97
CA SER A 13 17.51 -5.13 -8.14
C SER A 13 18.69 -4.38 -8.76
N THR A 14 18.37 -3.47 -9.66
CA THR A 14 19.32 -2.58 -10.34
C THR A 14 19.96 -1.58 -9.39
N ASN A 15 19.31 -1.27 -8.26
CA ASN A 15 19.82 -0.38 -7.22
C ASN A 15 20.00 -1.11 -5.88
N PRO A 16 21.02 -2.00 -5.72
CA PRO A 16 21.20 -2.81 -4.52
C PRO A 16 21.62 -1.99 -3.29
N ASN A 17 22.18 -0.81 -3.48
CA ASN A 17 22.74 0.02 -2.39
C ASN A 17 21.73 1.01 -1.80
N GLY A 18 20.46 1.01 -2.26
CA GLY A 18 19.45 1.92 -1.75
C GLY A 18 19.79 3.39 -1.98
N ALA A 19 20.59 3.71 -3.02
CA ALA A 19 20.69 5.07 -3.51
C ALA A 19 19.27 5.55 -3.81
N GLU A 20 18.97 6.74 -3.40
CA GLU A 20 17.63 7.31 -3.46
C GLU A 20 17.13 7.23 -4.91
N PHE A 21 16.10 6.40 -5.13
CA PHE A 21 15.43 6.33 -6.43
C PHE A 21 14.63 7.62 -6.58
N ASP A 22 15.05 8.47 -7.51
CA ASP A 22 14.27 9.65 -7.88
C ASP A 22 13.31 9.29 -9.01
N PRO A 23 11.98 9.24 -8.74
CA PRO A 23 11.00 8.92 -9.78
C PRO A 23 10.98 9.92 -10.95
N GLU A 24 11.60 11.13 -10.79
CA GLU A 24 11.66 12.15 -11.84
C GLU A 24 12.92 11.99 -12.71
N GLU A 25 14.02 11.41 -12.17
CA GLU A 25 15.30 11.26 -12.88
C GLU A 25 15.60 9.81 -13.29
N ASP A 26 15.11 8.82 -12.53
CA ASP A 26 15.40 7.41 -12.74
C ASP A 26 14.31 6.72 -13.57
N GLU A 27 14.69 6.19 -14.73
CA GLU A 27 13.77 5.35 -15.52
C GLU A 27 13.61 3.98 -14.85
N PRO A 28 12.35 3.47 -14.69
CA PRO A 28 12.13 2.16 -14.12
C PRO A 28 12.69 1.07 -15.04
N THR A 29 13.28 0.05 -14.45
CA THR A 29 13.78 -1.12 -15.20
C THR A 29 12.59 -1.91 -15.74
N LEU A 30 12.46 -1.93 -17.05
CA LEU A 30 11.39 -2.62 -17.74
C LEU A 30 11.71 -4.10 -17.97
N GLU A 31 10.72 -4.95 -17.78
CA GLU A 31 10.82 -6.39 -18.05
C GLU A 31 10.93 -6.66 -19.57
N ALA A 32 12.02 -7.27 -20.00
CA ALA A 32 12.25 -7.57 -21.41
C ALA A 32 11.21 -8.54 -22.00
N ALA A 33 10.70 -9.48 -21.20
CA ALA A 33 9.68 -10.43 -21.60
C ALA A 33 8.25 -9.85 -21.55
N TRP A 34 8.11 -8.55 -21.29
CA TRP A 34 6.80 -7.89 -21.12
C TRP A 34 5.80 -8.16 -22.25
N PRO A 35 6.14 -8.12 -23.54
CA PRO A 35 5.17 -8.38 -24.60
C PRO A 35 4.50 -9.77 -24.49
N HIS A 36 5.24 -10.76 -23.99
CA HIS A 36 4.69 -12.09 -23.71
C HIS A 36 3.89 -12.10 -22.40
N LEU A 37 4.46 -11.56 -21.33
CA LEU A 37 3.83 -11.54 -20.00
C LEU A 37 2.51 -10.78 -20.01
N GLN A 38 2.43 -9.66 -20.72
CA GLN A 38 1.19 -8.89 -20.86
C GLN A 38 0.05 -9.76 -21.41
N LEU A 39 0.29 -10.51 -22.48
CA LEU A 39 -0.72 -11.41 -23.04
C LEU A 39 -1.17 -12.48 -22.06
N VAL A 40 -0.23 -13.02 -21.26
CA VAL A 40 -0.53 -14.02 -20.23
C VAL A 40 -1.38 -13.41 -19.11
N TYR A 41 -1.04 -12.21 -18.63
CA TYR A 41 -1.82 -11.48 -17.62
C TYR A 41 -3.21 -11.13 -18.12
N GLU A 42 -3.33 -10.56 -19.34
CA GLU A 42 -4.62 -10.22 -19.93
C GLU A 42 -5.50 -11.44 -20.08
N PHE A 43 -4.95 -12.56 -20.57
CA PHE A 43 -5.71 -13.79 -20.70
C PHE A 43 -6.17 -14.33 -19.34
N PHE A 44 -5.29 -14.27 -18.32
CA PHE A 44 -5.64 -14.70 -16.98
C PHE A 44 -6.75 -13.83 -16.35
N LEU A 45 -6.66 -12.51 -16.50
CA LEU A 45 -7.70 -11.60 -16.05
C LEU A 45 -9.04 -11.84 -16.74
N ARG A 46 -9.05 -12.03 -18.06
CA ARG A 46 -10.27 -12.36 -18.79
C ARG A 46 -10.88 -13.67 -18.31
N CYS A 47 -10.05 -14.68 -18.02
CA CYS A 47 -10.53 -15.92 -17.42
C CYS A 47 -11.16 -15.67 -16.04
N LEU A 48 -10.49 -14.88 -15.16
CA LEU A 48 -11.01 -14.56 -13.83
C LEU A 48 -12.31 -13.75 -13.89
N GLU A 49 -12.47 -12.88 -14.88
CA GLU A 49 -13.62 -11.98 -15.02
C GLU A 49 -14.80 -12.63 -15.76
N SER A 50 -14.57 -13.75 -16.45
CA SER A 50 -15.62 -14.46 -17.15
C SER A 50 -16.83 -14.76 -16.24
N GLN A 51 -18.01 -14.68 -16.81
CA GLN A 51 -19.26 -15.06 -16.14
C GLN A 51 -19.32 -16.56 -15.85
N ASP A 52 -18.67 -17.37 -16.69
CA ASP A 52 -18.60 -18.83 -16.56
C ASP A 52 -17.51 -19.28 -15.55
N PHE A 53 -16.73 -18.33 -15.00
CA PHE A 53 -15.67 -18.67 -14.05
C PHE A 53 -16.25 -19.17 -12.75
N GLN A 54 -15.98 -20.44 -12.42
CA GLN A 54 -16.42 -21.10 -11.20
C GLN A 54 -15.25 -21.31 -10.25
N PRO A 55 -15.12 -20.52 -9.15
CA PRO A 55 -14.03 -20.65 -8.18
C PRO A 55 -13.92 -22.05 -7.58
N SER A 56 -15.06 -22.78 -7.42
CA SER A 56 -15.11 -24.13 -6.87
C SER A 56 -14.32 -25.14 -7.69
N LEU A 57 -14.27 -24.98 -9.02
CA LEU A 57 -13.54 -25.88 -9.91
C LEU A 57 -12.03 -25.59 -9.93
N VAL A 58 -11.66 -24.32 -9.70
CA VAL A 58 -10.27 -23.84 -9.88
C VAL A 58 -9.52 -23.73 -8.55
N LYS A 59 -10.21 -23.86 -7.39
CA LYS A 59 -9.62 -23.72 -6.05
C LYS A 59 -8.42 -24.64 -5.77
N LYS A 60 -8.29 -25.77 -6.47
CA LYS A 60 -7.15 -26.67 -6.37
C LYS A 60 -5.91 -26.18 -7.10
N HIS A 61 -6.06 -25.17 -7.99
CA HIS A 61 -4.98 -24.57 -8.77
C HIS A 61 -4.64 -23.16 -8.32
N ILE A 62 -5.66 -22.41 -7.82
CA ILE A 62 -5.47 -21.11 -7.19
C ILE A 62 -5.59 -21.33 -5.68
N ASP A 63 -4.51 -21.77 -5.09
CA ASP A 63 -4.36 -22.08 -3.68
C ASP A 63 -3.45 -21.06 -2.97
N GLN A 64 -3.11 -21.34 -1.71
CA GLN A 64 -2.21 -20.48 -0.94
C GLN A 64 -0.81 -20.36 -1.57
N LYS A 65 -0.30 -21.45 -2.15
CA LYS A 65 1.01 -21.45 -2.81
C LYS A 65 1.00 -20.58 -4.06
N PHE A 66 -0.06 -20.65 -4.85
CA PHE A 66 -0.25 -19.78 -6.01
C PHE A 66 -0.27 -18.30 -5.60
N VAL A 67 -1.03 -17.97 -4.55
CA VAL A 67 -1.12 -16.59 -4.03
C VAL A 67 0.24 -16.12 -3.49
N GLN A 68 0.98 -17.00 -2.81
CA GLN A 68 2.33 -16.67 -2.33
C GLN A 68 3.26 -16.30 -3.49
N SER A 69 3.32 -17.15 -4.53
CA SER A 69 4.13 -16.85 -5.71
C SER A 69 3.68 -15.60 -6.47
N LEU A 70 2.37 -15.30 -6.47
CA LEU A 70 1.86 -14.06 -7.06
C LEU A 70 2.30 -12.83 -6.26
N LEU A 71 2.32 -12.91 -4.93
CA LEU A 71 2.76 -11.83 -4.05
C LEU A 71 4.27 -11.58 -4.16
N GLU A 72 5.07 -12.60 -4.41
CA GLU A 72 6.51 -12.46 -4.63
C GLU A 72 6.82 -11.62 -5.88
N LEU A 73 5.97 -11.66 -6.90
CA LEU A 73 6.12 -10.84 -8.12
C LEU A 73 5.84 -9.35 -7.90
N PHE A 74 5.18 -8.95 -6.80
CA PHE A 74 4.96 -7.51 -6.51
C PHE A 74 6.26 -6.74 -6.28
N ASP A 75 7.37 -7.41 -6.03
CA ASP A 75 8.68 -6.76 -5.96
C ASP A 75 9.34 -6.54 -7.34
N SER A 76 8.62 -6.78 -8.42
CA SER A 76 9.04 -6.44 -9.78
C SER A 76 9.32 -4.95 -9.92
N GLU A 77 10.42 -4.58 -10.58
CA GLU A 77 10.74 -3.18 -10.89
C GLU A 77 9.84 -2.62 -11.99
N ASP A 78 9.24 -3.46 -12.85
CA ASP A 78 8.35 -3.01 -13.92
C ASP A 78 6.97 -2.61 -13.37
N PRO A 79 6.61 -1.30 -13.42
CA PRO A 79 5.34 -0.83 -12.89
C PRO A 79 4.12 -1.39 -13.64
N ARG A 80 4.29 -1.75 -14.93
CA ARG A 80 3.22 -2.34 -15.74
C ARG A 80 2.84 -3.72 -15.22
N GLU A 81 3.84 -4.51 -14.81
CA GLU A 81 3.60 -5.81 -14.19
C GLU A 81 2.89 -5.68 -12.85
N ARG A 82 3.33 -4.74 -11.99
CA ARG A 82 2.70 -4.49 -10.70
C ARG A 82 1.23 -4.07 -10.82
N ASP A 83 0.88 -3.29 -11.83
CA ASP A 83 -0.51 -2.89 -12.07
C ASP A 83 -1.40 -4.09 -12.47
N PHE A 84 -0.90 -4.99 -13.32
CA PHE A 84 -1.60 -6.24 -13.64
C PHE A 84 -1.72 -7.16 -12.42
N LEU A 85 -0.67 -7.27 -11.61
CA LEU A 85 -0.67 -8.04 -10.36
C LEU A 85 -1.71 -7.51 -9.36
N LYS A 86 -1.78 -6.18 -9.21
CA LYS A 86 -2.77 -5.49 -8.39
C LYS A 86 -4.19 -5.90 -8.78
N THR A 87 -4.51 -5.75 -10.05
CA THR A 87 -5.83 -6.10 -10.57
C THR A 87 -6.13 -7.59 -10.39
N THR A 88 -5.17 -8.45 -10.72
CA THR A 88 -5.29 -9.91 -10.58
C THR A 88 -5.53 -10.34 -9.14
N LEU A 89 -4.72 -9.85 -8.20
CA LEU A 89 -4.86 -10.19 -6.78
C LEU A 89 -6.20 -9.69 -6.20
N HIS A 90 -6.63 -8.49 -6.60
CA HIS A 90 -7.92 -7.94 -6.20
C HIS A 90 -9.10 -8.82 -6.69
N ARG A 91 -9.04 -9.32 -7.94
CA ARG A 91 -10.05 -10.26 -8.47
C ARG A 91 -10.03 -11.59 -7.73
N ILE A 92 -8.84 -12.14 -7.44
CA ILE A 92 -8.70 -13.37 -6.63
C ILE A 92 -9.30 -13.15 -5.23
N TYR A 93 -8.97 -12.04 -4.57
CA TYR A 93 -9.54 -11.70 -3.26
C TYR A 93 -11.07 -11.63 -3.29
N GLY A 94 -11.64 -11.07 -4.35
CA GLY A 94 -13.10 -10.99 -4.52
C GLY A 94 -13.75 -12.36 -4.65
N LYS A 95 -13.18 -13.23 -5.49
CA LYS A 95 -13.79 -14.51 -5.88
C LYS A 95 -13.48 -15.67 -4.93
N PHE A 96 -12.34 -15.67 -4.24
CA PHE A 96 -11.92 -16.79 -3.37
C PHE A 96 -12.01 -16.43 -1.88
N LEU A 97 -13.22 -16.53 -1.32
CA LEU A 97 -13.48 -16.17 0.08
C LEU A 97 -12.54 -16.88 1.08
N GLY A 98 -12.23 -18.15 0.81
CA GLY A 98 -11.33 -18.95 1.65
C GLY A 98 -9.86 -18.48 1.65
N LEU A 99 -9.44 -17.69 0.66
CA LEU A 99 -8.08 -17.15 0.58
C LEU A 99 -7.94 -15.75 1.20
N ARG A 100 -9.03 -15.06 1.50
CA ARG A 100 -9.02 -13.67 2.00
C ARG A 100 -8.17 -13.47 3.25
N ALA A 101 -8.33 -14.34 4.24
CA ALA A 101 -7.55 -14.26 5.48
C ALA A 101 -6.05 -14.49 5.20
N PHE A 102 -5.72 -15.44 4.34
CA PHE A 102 -4.35 -15.73 3.95
C PHE A 102 -3.73 -14.55 3.20
N ILE A 103 -4.43 -13.97 2.20
CA ILE A 103 -3.95 -12.82 1.44
C ILE A 103 -3.66 -11.64 2.38
N ARG A 104 -4.59 -11.27 3.27
CA ARG A 104 -4.35 -10.19 4.24
C ARG A 104 -3.14 -10.47 5.14
N LYS A 105 -2.99 -11.71 5.61
CA LYS A 105 -1.84 -12.11 6.42
C LYS A 105 -0.51 -11.96 5.66
N GLN A 106 -0.48 -12.37 4.39
CA GLN A 106 0.74 -12.26 3.60
C GLN A 106 1.10 -10.80 3.26
N ILE A 107 0.12 -9.97 2.92
CA ILE A 107 0.35 -8.52 2.73
C ILE A 107 0.87 -7.89 4.02
N ASN A 108 0.29 -8.25 5.17
CA ASN A 108 0.78 -7.80 6.47
C ASN A 108 2.25 -8.20 6.71
N ASN A 109 2.62 -9.45 6.38
CA ASN A 109 3.99 -9.91 6.51
C ASN A 109 4.97 -9.15 5.60
N ILE A 110 4.54 -8.83 4.36
CA ILE A 110 5.35 -8.02 3.42
C ILE A 110 5.60 -6.64 4.03
N PHE A 111 4.57 -5.95 4.53
CA PHE A 111 4.73 -4.64 5.13
C PHE A 111 5.55 -4.68 6.42
N TYR A 112 5.36 -5.70 7.25
CA TYR A 112 6.16 -5.87 8.45
C TYR A 112 7.65 -6.01 8.10
N LYS A 113 7.96 -6.88 7.14
CA LYS A 113 9.32 -7.05 6.64
C LYS A 113 9.88 -5.75 6.04
N PHE A 114 9.07 -5.03 5.26
CA PHE A 114 9.43 -3.75 4.67
C PHE A 114 9.77 -2.70 5.73
N VAL A 115 8.94 -2.54 6.76
CA VAL A 115 9.14 -1.53 7.81
C VAL A 115 10.32 -1.83 8.71
N TYR A 116 10.51 -3.11 9.08
CA TYR A 116 11.41 -3.46 10.18
C TYR A 116 12.70 -4.17 9.74
N GLU A 117 12.77 -4.65 8.50
CA GLU A 117 13.92 -5.45 8.06
C GLU A 117 14.62 -4.87 6.84
N THR A 118 13.89 -4.52 5.77
CA THR A 118 14.50 -4.24 4.48
C THR A 118 14.43 -2.79 4.04
N GLU A 119 13.42 -2.05 4.46
CA GLU A 119 13.03 -0.71 3.96
C GLU A 119 12.91 -0.64 2.43
N ARG A 120 12.76 -1.80 1.78
CA ARG A 120 12.79 -1.93 0.33
C ARG A 120 11.77 -2.94 -0.17
N HIS A 121 10.87 -2.49 -1.03
CA HIS A 121 9.92 -3.31 -1.78
C HIS A 121 9.22 -2.44 -2.82
N ASN A 122 9.24 -2.85 -4.09
CA ASN A 122 8.74 -2.02 -5.20
C ASN A 122 7.20 -1.91 -5.23
N GLY A 123 6.47 -2.90 -4.75
CA GLY A 123 5.01 -3.00 -4.84
C GLY A 123 4.22 -2.51 -3.62
N VAL A 124 4.79 -1.67 -2.76
CA VAL A 124 4.09 -1.18 -1.56
C VAL A 124 2.85 -0.37 -1.93
N ALA A 125 2.95 0.51 -2.92
CA ALA A 125 1.84 1.35 -3.37
C ALA A 125 0.67 0.51 -3.88
N GLU A 126 0.95 -0.46 -4.75
CA GLU A 126 -0.06 -1.34 -5.34
C GLU A 126 -0.73 -2.24 -4.29
N LEU A 127 0.02 -2.74 -3.32
CA LEU A 127 -0.52 -3.51 -2.20
C LEU A 127 -1.41 -2.65 -1.29
N LEU A 128 -1.06 -1.38 -1.06
CA LEU A 128 -1.89 -0.43 -0.32
C LEU A 128 -3.18 -0.10 -1.07
N GLU A 129 -3.17 0.03 -2.39
CA GLU A 129 -4.40 0.22 -3.19
C GLU A 129 -5.38 -0.95 -3.03
N ILE A 130 -4.87 -2.19 -3.07
CA ILE A 130 -5.69 -3.38 -2.80
C ILE A 130 -6.26 -3.32 -1.39
N LEU A 131 -5.43 -2.98 -0.41
CA LEU A 131 -5.85 -2.89 0.99
C LEU A 131 -6.89 -1.80 1.22
N GLY A 132 -6.77 -0.64 0.59
CA GLY A 132 -7.77 0.41 0.69
C GLY A 132 -9.16 -0.09 0.28
N SER A 133 -9.23 -0.85 -0.83
CA SER A 133 -10.46 -1.51 -1.26
C SER A 133 -10.96 -2.57 -0.27
N ILE A 134 -10.05 -3.35 0.31
CA ILE A 134 -10.37 -4.38 1.32
C ILE A 134 -10.91 -3.74 2.59
N ILE A 135 -10.27 -2.67 3.10
CA ILE A 135 -10.67 -1.94 4.31
C ILE A 135 -12.07 -1.33 4.12
N ASN A 136 -12.31 -0.72 2.94
CA ASN A 136 -13.64 -0.21 2.62
C ASN A 136 -14.73 -1.31 2.68
N GLY A 137 -14.39 -2.56 2.37
CA GLY A 137 -15.28 -3.72 2.48
C GLY A 137 -15.38 -4.36 3.87
N PHE A 138 -14.72 -3.83 4.91
CA PHE A 138 -14.82 -4.40 6.26
C PHE A 138 -16.20 -4.21 6.88
N ALA A 139 -16.70 -5.27 7.51
CA ALA A 139 -17.93 -5.21 8.29
C ALA A 139 -17.72 -4.41 9.59
N LEU A 140 -18.79 -3.76 10.04
CA LEU A 140 -18.82 -3.04 11.32
C LEU A 140 -19.50 -3.88 12.40
N PRO A 141 -19.04 -3.79 13.67
CA PRO A 141 -17.88 -3.02 14.14
C PRO A 141 -16.55 -3.64 13.67
N LEU A 142 -15.49 -2.81 13.60
CA LEU A 142 -14.15 -3.29 13.27
C LEU A 142 -13.68 -4.32 14.29
N LYS A 143 -13.11 -5.41 13.80
CA LYS A 143 -12.47 -6.42 14.66
C LYS A 143 -11.18 -5.87 15.27
N GLU A 144 -10.80 -6.37 16.44
CA GLU A 144 -9.56 -5.98 17.09
C GLU A 144 -8.32 -6.25 16.22
N GLU A 145 -8.30 -7.35 15.46
CA GLU A 145 -7.23 -7.64 14.51
C GLU A 145 -7.03 -6.53 13.45
N HIS A 146 -8.12 -5.85 13.05
CA HIS A 146 -8.05 -4.74 12.09
C HIS A 146 -7.46 -3.47 12.72
N LYS A 147 -7.79 -3.19 13.99
CA LYS A 147 -7.23 -2.06 14.74
C LYS A 147 -5.73 -2.25 15.00
N ILE A 148 -5.33 -3.46 15.39
CA ILE A 148 -3.92 -3.82 15.56
C ILE A 148 -3.17 -3.65 14.23
N PHE A 149 -3.75 -4.08 13.11
CA PHE A 149 -3.15 -3.90 11.80
C PHE A 149 -2.93 -2.41 11.47
N LEU A 150 -3.93 -1.56 11.70
CA LEU A 150 -3.78 -0.11 11.53
C LEU A 150 -2.59 0.42 12.33
N LEU A 151 -2.56 0.16 13.64
CA LEU A 151 -1.58 0.79 14.55
C LEU A 151 -0.17 0.20 14.47
N LYS A 152 -0.06 -1.10 14.22
CA LYS A 152 1.24 -1.81 14.24
C LYS A 152 1.87 -2.03 12.88
N VAL A 153 1.12 -1.79 11.81
CA VAL A 153 1.61 -2.01 10.44
C VAL A 153 1.45 -0.76 9.59
N LEU A 154 0.21 -0.24 9.43
CA LEU A 154 0.00 0.92 8.55
C LEU A 154 0.62 2.20 9.11
N MET A 155 0.46 2.47 10.42
CA MET A 155 1.05 3.67 11.01
C MET A 155 2.57 3.71 10.91
N PRO A 156 3.33 2.62 11.22
CA PRO A 156 4.78 2.60 11.06
C PRO A 156 5.30 2.81 9.62
N LEU A 157 4.49 2.56 8.58
CA LEU A 157 4.87 2.88 7.19
C LEU A 157 5.22 4.36 6.97
N HIS A 158 4.72 5.27 7.82
CA HIS A 158 5.05 6.69 7.76
C HIS A 158 6.51 7.00 8.17
N LYS A 159 7.26 6.04 8.72
CA LYS A 159 8.66 6.22 9.15
C LYS A 159 9.68 5.90 8.06
N VAL A 160 9.27 5.17 7.03
CA VAL A 160 10.18 4.68 6.00
C VAL A 160 10.56 5.82 5.05
N ARG A 161 11.83 5.89 4.66
CA ARG A 161 12.36 6.99 3.82
C ARG A 161 11.64 7.14 2.48
N SER A 162 11.23 6.04 1.86
CA SER A 162 10.50 6.04 0.58
C SER A 162 9.01 6.35 0.70
N LEU A 163 8.57 7.04 1.77
CA LEU A 163 7.18 7.39 2.01
C LEU A 163 6.53 8.14 0.83
N SER A 164 7.26 9.04 0.17
CA SER A 164 6.78 9.82 -0.98
C SER A 164 6.21 8.96 -2.10
N VAL A 165 6.74 7.74 -2.30
CA VAL A 165 6.34 6.83 -3.39
C VAL A 165 4.93 6.25 -3.18
N TYR A 166 4.49 6.06 -1.93
CA TYR A 166 3.22 5.36 -1.61
C TYR A 166 2.31 6.12 -0.64
N HIS A 167 2.69 7.33 -0.27
CA HIS A 167 1.95 8.12 0.72
C HIS A 167 0.46 8.34 0.36
N PRO A 168 0.06 8.65 -0.89
CA PRO A 168 -1.36 8.84 -1.21
C PRO A 168 -2.20 7.60 -0.91
N GLN A 169 -1.67 6.42 -1.22
CA GLN A 169 -2.33 5.14 -0.99
C GLN A 169 -2.41 4.82 0.52
N LEU A 170 -1.34 5.12 1.26
CA LEU A 170 -1.31 4.95 2.71
C LEU A 170 -2.32 5.87 3.39
N ALA A 171 -2.35 7.14 3.04
CA ALA A 171 -3.31 8.12 3.54
C ALA A 171 -4.75 7.67 3.28
N TYR A 172 -5.04 7.18 2.07
CA TYR A 172 -6.34 6.62 1.74
C TYR A 172 -6.73 5.45 2.65
N CYS A 173 -5.81 4.51 2.91
CA CYS A 173 -6.06 3.40 3.82
C CYS A 173 -6.40 3.87 5.24
N VAL A 174 -5.66 4.85 5.77
CA VAL A 174 -5.90 5.42 7.10
C VAL A 174 -7.27 6.09 7.15
N VAL A 175 -7.62 6.91 6.14
CA VAL A 175 -8.94 7.55 6.03
C VAL A 175 -10.06 6.52 6.05
N GLN A 176 -9.93 5.42 5.27
CA GLN A 176 -10.94 4.36 5.26
C GLN A 176 -11.14 3.71 6.64
N PHE A 177 -10.11 3.57 7.46
CA PHE A 177 -10.24 3.12 8.84
C PHE A 177 -10.98 4.12 9.72
N LEU A 178 -10.64 5.41 9.61
CA LEU A 178 -11.27 6.48 10.41
C LEU A 178 -12.74 6.70 10.03
N GLU A 179 -13.11 6.51 8.77
CA GLU A 179 -14.50 6.53 8.33
C GLU A 179 -15.31 5.37 8.93
N LYS A 180 -14.69 4.20 9.09
CA LYS A 180 -15.31 3.02 9.68
C LYS A 180 -15.44 3.12 11.21
N ASP A 181 -14.41 3.62 11.88
CA ASP A 181 -14.39 3.78 13.33
C ASP A 181 -13.75 5.12 13.72
N PRO A 182 -14.55 6.19 13.82
CA PRO A 182 -14.06 7.50 14.20
C PRO A 182 -13.40 7.57 15.58
N SER A 183 -13.61 6.59 16.46
CA SER A 183 -12.99 6.56 17.79
C SER A 183 -11.46 6.37 17.71
N LEU A 184 -10.96 5.85 16.59
CA LEU A 184 -9.52 5.65 16.34
C LEU A 184 -8.78 6.97 16.01
N THR A 185 -9.52 8.06 15.75
CA THR A 185 -8.92 9.32 15.27
C THR A 185 -7.87 9.87 16.25
N GLU A 186 -8.18 9.93 17.54
CA GLU A 186 -7.27 10.48 18.54
C GLU A 186 -5.96 9.67 18.61
N GLN A 187 -6.07 8.33 18.62
CA GLN A 187 -4.93 7.45 18.68
C GLN A 187 -4.06 7.55 17.42
N VAL A 188 -4.67 7.57 16.23
CA VAL A 188 -3.96 7.74 14.96
C VAL A 188 -3.24 9.07 14.91
N MET A 189 -3.87 10.14 15.38
CA MET A 189 -3.26 11.47 15.40
C MET A 189 -2.07 11.55 16.35
N THR A 190 -2.19 10.94 17.53
CA THR A 190 -1.09 10.87 18.50
C THR A 190 0.12 10.11 17.92
N GLU A 191 -0.11 9.00 17.24
CA GLU A 191 0.96 8.23 16.57
C GLU A 191 1.62 9.07 15.46
N LEU A 192 0.84 9.77 14.63
CA LEU A 192 1.39 10.66 13.60
C LEU A 192 2.22 11.80 14.22
N GLU A 193 1.73 12.43 15.31
CA GLU A 193 2.52 13.45 16.02
C GLU A 193 3.87 12.91 16.49
N ILE A 194 3.91 11.71 17.08
CA ILE A 194 5.15 11.09 17.54
C ILE A 194 6.12 10.87 16.37
N PHE A 195 5.62 10.43 15.20
CA PHE A 195 6.45 10.19 14.02
C PHE A 195 7.03 11.48 13.47
N PHE A 196 6.28 12.58 13.47
CA PHE A 196 6.70 13.87 12.93
C PHE A 196 7.52 14.72 13.91
N LEU A 197 7.24 14.62 15.21
CA LEU A 197 7.97 15.38 16.23
C LEU A 197 9.23 14.65 16.75
N GLY A 198 9.25 13.31 16.70
CA GLY A 198 10.33 12.48 17.23
C GLY A 198 11.44 12.13 16.23
N GLY A 199 11.28 12.42 14.95
CA GLY A 199 12.26 12.10 13.90
C GLY A 199 13.10 13.31 13.49
N ASN A 200 14.38 13.08 13.14
CA ASN A 200 15.21 14.03 12.43
C ASN A 200 14.70 14.18 10.98
N PHE A 201 13.49 14.70 10.81
CA PHE A 201 12.96 14.99 9.49
C PHE A 201 13.71 16.18 8.89
N VAL A 202 14.50 15.93 7.86
CA VAL A 202 15.07 16.97 7.01
C VAL A 202 13.92 17.53 6.16
N ILE A 203 13.70 18.83 6.29
CA ILE A 203 12.64 19.57 5.57
C ILE A 203 12.92 19.48 4.06
N GLY A 204 12.10 18.73 3.34
CA GLY A 204 12.15 18.55 1.90
C GLY A 204 10.76 18.44 1.28
N ARG A 205 10.67 18.08 -0.01
CA ARG A 205 9.40 17.78 -0.73
C ARG A 205 8.46 16.86 0.03
N GLU A 206 8.98 16.03 0.91
CA GLU A 206 8.24 15.06 1.73
C GLU A 206 7.29 15.70 2.74
N GLU A 207 7.57 16.91 3.26
CA GLU A 207 6.64 17.63 4.16
C GLU A 207 5.34 18.02 3.46
N PHE A 208 5.39 18.31 2.17
CA PHE A 208 4.19 18.64 1.38
C PHE A 208 3.26 17.42 1.27
N VAL A 209 3.83 16.25 1.05
CA VAL A 209 3.11 14.97 0.94
C VAL A 209 2.41 14.63 2.25
N ILE A 210 3.08 14.85 3.38
CA ILE A 210 2.54 14.62 4.73
C ILE A 210 1.39 15.58 5.03
N LEU A 211 1.53 16.85 4.67
CA LEU A 211 0.48 17.85 4.85
C LEU A 211 -0.76 17.54 3.99
N GLU A 212 -0.58 17.00 2.79
CA GLU A 212 -1.69 16.58 1.94
C GLU A 212 -2.42 15.34 2.53
N GLY A 213 -1.69 14.40 3.12
CA GLY A 213 -2.29 13.27 3.84
C GLY A 213 -3.05 13.72 5.09
N CYS A 214 -2.48 14.63 5.87
CA CYS A 214 -3.19 15.26 6.98
C CYS A 214 -4.41 16.05 6.50
N ARG A 215 -4.35 16.70 5.34
CA ARG A 215 -5.49 17.39 4.71
C ARG A 215 -6.59 16.43 4.28
N LEU A 216 -6.26 15.28 3.70
CA LEU A 216 -7.21 14.22 3.36
C LEU A 216 -7.89 13.66 4.61
N ILE A 217 -7.14 13.39 5.67
CA ILE A 217 -7.65 12.95 6.96
C ILE A 217 -8.52 14.05 7.57
N TYR A 218 -8.17 15.33 7.40
CA TYR A 218 -8.91 16.49 7.88
C TYR A 218 -10.24 16.72 7.13
N GLN A 219 -10.25 16.62 5.82
CA GLN A 219 -11.47 16.79 5.01
C GLN A 219 -12.53 15.74 5.34
N THR A 220 -12.11 14.58 5.87
CA THR A 220 -13.02 13.53 6.33
C THR A 220 -13.70 13.83 7.68
N GLY A 221 -13.41 14.96 8.31
CA GLY A 221 -14.35 15.48 9.27
C GLY A 221 -13.96 15.70 10.72
N ARG A 222 -12.83 16.34 11.09
CA ARG A 222 -12.71 16.78 12.48
C ARG A 222 -11.84 18.01 12.75
N ARG A 223 -12.44 18.90 13.56
CA ARG A 223 -11.85 20.13 14.13
C ARG A 223 -10.57 19.92 14.94
N GLN A 224 -10.30 18.72 15.44
CA GLN A 224 -9.12 18.43 16.26
C GLN A 224 -7.81 18.48 15.47
N LEU A 225 -7.85 18.14 14.19
CA LEU A 225 -6.67 18.22 13.32
C LEU A 225 -6.19 19.66 13.08
N VAL A 226 -7.11 20.61 13.02
CA VAL A 226 -6.76 22.04 12.91
C VAL A 226 -5.92 22.49 14.11
N LEU A 227 -6.23 21.99 15.29
CA LEU A 227 -5.46 22.33 16.49
C LEU A 227 -4.05 21.72 16.46
N LEU A 228 -3.90 20.52 15.90
CA LEU A 228 -2.60 19.85 15.77
C LEU A 228 -1.74 20.49 14.68
N THR A 229 -2.31 20.75 13.50
CA THR A 229 -1.62 21.49 12.44
C THR A 229 -1.30 22.92 12.86
N GLN A 230 -2.18 23.62 13.57
CA GLN A 230 -1.89 24.94 14.11
C GLN A 230 -0.81 24.93 15.21
N LYS A 231 -0.77 23.87 16.04
CA LYS A 231 0.27 23.70 17.07
C LYS A 231 1.63 23.42 16.41
N TYR A 232 1.64 22.60 15.36
CA TYR A 232 2.82 22.29 14.56
C TYR A 232 3.35 23.52 13.81
N LEU A 233 2.46 24.31 13.17
CA LEU A 233 2.79 25.57 12.50
C LEU A 233 3.26 26.66 13.48
N LYS A 234 2.73 26.69 14.72
CA LYS A 234 3.21 27.60 15.76
C LYS A 234 4.59 27.22 16.31
N ALA A 235 4.94 25.95 16.30
CA ALA A 235 6.26 25.50 16.73
C ALA A 235 7.38 25.81 15.73
N ARG A 236 7.06 26.15 14.47
CA ARG A 236 8.01 26.57 13.43
C ARG A 236 7.46 27.75 12.62
N PRO A 237 7.79 29.00 12.95
CA PRO A 237 7.23 30.20 12.32
C PRO A 237 7.89 30.60 10.99
N CYS A 238 8.21 29.71 10.09
CA CYS A 238 8.76 30.07 8.79
C CYS A 238 7.98 29.44 7.62
N SER A 239 7.36 30.28 6.81
CA SER A 239 6.99 30.09 5.39
C SER A 239 5.70 29.37 4.99
N PHE A 240 4.87 28.85 5.89
CA PHE A 240 3.73 28.00 5.54
C PHE A 240 2.33 28.62 5.54
N ILE A 241 2.21 29.94 5.75
CA ILE A 241 0.87 30.61 5.86
C ILE A 241 0.15 30.72 4.50
N LEU A 242 0.80 30.46 3.38
CA LEU A 242 0.26 30.77 2.03
C LEU A 242 -0.47 29.61 1.34
N ILE A 243 -0.59 28.41 1.95
CA ILE A 243 -1.16 27.22 1.28
C ILE A 243 -2.52 26.78 1.82
N LEU A 244 -3.06 27.47 2.84
CA LEU A 244 -4.35 27.13 3.46
C LEU A 244 -5.50 28.09 3.09
N TYR A 245 -5.38 28.85 1.99
CA TYR A 245 -6.49 29.63 1.42
C TYR A 245 -6.78 29.19 0.01
#